data_c04a0d98721ced170373f42b6bd0b064
#
_entry.id   c04a0d98721ced170373f42b6bd0b064
#
_cell.length_a   1.000
_cell.length_b   1.000
_cell.length_c   1.000
_cell.angle_alpha   90.00
_cell.angle_beta   90.00
_cell.angle_gamma   90.00
#
_symmetry.space_group_name_H-M   'P 1'
#
loop_
_entity.id
_entity.type
_entity.pdbx_description
1 polymer ?
#
loop_
_entity_poly.entity_id
_entity_poly.type
_entity_poly.pdbx_seq_one_letter_code
_entity_poly.pdbx_strand_id
1 'polypeptide(L)'
;MWALQFTCIKLVQDQVGSLFTVWGPMTLATMMLYPLVRSENRDEYRKKGRSKKDILVFFLLALVGVFPGQVMVTWGTRMSLASNAALLTLTLPVCTAILAYFFLGEKMTGVRWLSFVMAIIGVVLCSNFNFGSLDFGLGYFLGNTLIFLGILGSAFYNSYGKKILERYSPMEMLFYTYLAMFVIMTPLVLLQEREVFVRVPEFTPTTWVGLVLLTVFHNYLSMVLFLKALKQLDATQAALSNYLITLFGLPIAALWLGERLTVVAIIGGVMVLGGTLLITLWEEKRTSGSLAASGG
;
A
#
# COMPACT_ATOMS: atom_id res chain seq x y z
N MET A 1 -11.69 -0.48 4.86
CA MET A 1 -11.18 -1.77 4.40
C MET A 1 -9.66 -1.86 4.56
N TRP A 2 -8.85 -1.01 3.94
CA TRP A 2 -7.38 -1.03 4.12
C TRP A 2 -6.93 -0.81 5.57
N ALA A 3 -7.68 -0.07 6.37
CA ALA A 3 -7.41 0.12 7.79
C ALA A 3 -7.31 -1.20 8.60
N LEU A 4 -7.97 -2.27 8.13
CA LEU A 4 -7.93 -3.59 8.76
C LEU A 4 -6.63 -4.36 8.46
N GLN A 5 -5.90 -4.03 7.39
CA GLN A 5 -4.74 -4.78 6.93
C GLN A 5 -3.71 -5.02 8.03
N PHE A 6 -3.28 -3.97 8.71
CA PHE A 6 -2.19 -4.06 9.68
C PHE A 6 -2.59 -4.89 10.91
N THR A 7 -3.82 -4.70 11.38
CA THR A 7 -4.38 -5.51 12.46
C THR A 7 -4.52 -6.97 12.05
N CYS A 8 -5.01 -7.25 10.83
CA CYS A 8 -5.12 -8.62 10.33
C CYS A 8 -3.75 -9.30 10.18
N ILE A 9 -2.71 -8.58 9.72
CA ILE A 9 -1.33 -9.09 9.68
C ILE A 9 -0.88 -9.56 11.08
N LYS A 10 -1.19 -8.75 12.11
CA LYS A 10 -0.87 -9.11 13.51
C LYS A 10 -1.68 -10.32 14.00
N LEU A 11 -2.96 -10.41 13.66
CA LEU A 11 -3.82 -11.52 14.07
C LEU A 11 -3.39 -12.88 13.51
N VAL A 12 -2.78 -12.90 12.32
CA VAL A 12 -2.35 -14.15 11.67
C VAL A 12 -0.88 -14.52 11.93
N GLN A 13 -0.08 -13.61 12.48
CA GLN A 13 1.37 -13.73 12.53
C GLN A 13 1.90 -14.94 13.31
N ASP A 14 1.15 -15.47 14.28
CA ASP A 14 1.59 -16.56 15.14
C ASP A 14 1.49 -17.93 14.45
N GLN A 15 0.60 -18.06 13.47
CA GLN A 15 0.37 -19.31 12.76
C GLN A 15 0.79 -19.29 11.29
N VAL A 16 0.87 -18.09 10.70
CA VAL A 16 1.10 -17.90 9.27
C VAL A 16 2.35 -17.07 9.06
N GLY A 17 3.24 -17.49 8.19
CA GLY A 17 4.44 -16.75 7.80
C GLY A 17 4.11 -15.49 6.99
N SER A 18 5.08 -14.60 6.87
CA SER A 18 4.89 -13.31 6.18
C SER A 18 4.63 -13.46 4.69
N LEU A 19 5.28 -14.42 4.06
CA LEU A 19 5.11 -14.66 2.63
C LEU A 19 3.73 -15.24 2.34
N PHE A 20 3.28 -16.22 3.12
CA PHE A 20 1.95 -16.81 2.95
C PHE A 20 0.84 -15.80 3.30
N THR A 21 1.05 -14.92 4.29
CA THR A 21 0.10 -13.85 4.63
C THR A 21 -0.21 -12.94 3.45
N VAL A 22 0.74 -12.78 2.52
CA VAL A 22 0.55 -12.03 1.26
C VAL A 22 0.07 -12.95 0.14
N TRP A 23 0.77 -14.06 -0.08
CA TRP A 23 0.54 -14.97 -1.20
C TRP A 23 -0.85 -15.61 -1.19
N GLY A 24 -1.30 -16.14 -0.04
CA GLY A 24 -2.58 -16.84 0.09
C GLY A 24 -3.78 -15.93 -0.24
N PRO A 25 -3.96 -14.82 0.48
CA PRO A 25 -5.04 -13.86 0.21
C PRO A 25 -5.01 -13.29 -1.22
N MET A 26 -3.83 -12.98 -1.79
CA MET A 26 -3.72 -12.49 -3.16
C MET A 26 -4.08 -13.57 -4.19
N THR A 27 -3.68 -14.82 -3.97
CA THR A 27 -4.03 -15.95 -4.84
C THR A 27 -5.54 -16.17 -4.89
N LEU A 28 -6.19 -16.18 -3.71
CA LEU A 28 -7.65 -16.29 -3.63
C LEU A 28 -8.36 -15.09 -4.28
N ALA A 29 -7.86 -13.87 -4.06
CA ALA A 29 -8.38 -12.67 -4.71
C ALA A 29 -8.23 -12.75 -6.24
N THR A 30 -7.12 -13.33 -6.75
CA THR A 30 -6.92 -13.55 -8.19
C THR A 30 -7.98 -14.48 -8.77
N MET A 31 -8.31 -15.56 -8.05
CA MET A 31 -9.37 -16.48 -8.45
C MET A 31 -10.75 -15.77 -8.47
N MET A 32 -11.03 -14.92 -7.49
CA MET A 32 -12.26 -14.12 -7.44
C MET A 32 -12.32 -13.06 -8.56
N LEU A 33 -11.20 -12.53 -9.00
CA LEU A 33 -11.12 -11.55 -10.10
C LEU A 33 -11.34 -12.19 -11.47
N TYR A 34 -11.01 -13.46 -11.66
CA TYR A 34 -11.06 -14.14 -12.97
C TYR A 34 -12.41 -14.01 -13.68
N PRO A 35 -13.57 -14.32 -13.05
CA PRO A 35 -14.87 -14.18 -13.69
C PRO A 35 -15.19 -12.72 -14.07
N LEU A 36 -14.79 -11.75 -13.24
CA LEU A 36 -15.01 -10.33 -13.52
C LEU A 36 -14.20 -9.86 -14.74
N VAL A 37 -12.93 -10.24 -14.83
CA VAL A 37 -12.09 -9.93 -15.99
C VAL A 37 -12.62 -10.57 -17.27
N ARG A 38 -13.21 -11.76 -17.17
CA ARG A 38 -13.78 -12.47 -18.31
C ARG A 38 -15.10 -11.84 -18.78
N SER A 39 -15.92 -11.33 -17.85
CA SER A 39 -17.22 -10.70 -18.14
C SER A 39 -17.10 -9.24 -18.59
N GLU A 40 -15.94 -8.62 -18.37
CA GLU A 40 -15.72 -7.21 -18.70
C GLU A 40 -15.70 -7.01 -20.22
N ASN A 41 -16.43 -5.98 -20.70
CA ASN A 41 -16.42 -5.65 -22.13
C ASN A 41 -15.07 -5.04 -22.52
N ARG A 42 -14.23 -5.83 -23.20
CA ARG A 42 -12.85 -5.48 -23.56
C ARG A 42 -12.73 -4.59 -24.80
N ASP A 43 -13.82 -4.32 -25.51
CA ASP A 43 -13.76 -3.66 -26.82
C ASP A 43 -13.27 -2.23 -26.73
N GLU A 44 -13.59 -1.53 -25.64
CA GLU A 44 -13.08 -0.17 -25.38
C GLU A 44 -11.54 -0.12 -25.23
N TYR A 45 -10.94 -1.16 -24.62
CA TYR A 45 -9.49 -1.23 -24.33
C TYR A 45 -8.70 -1.96 -25.42
N ARG A 46 -9.31 -2.83 -26.20
CA ARG A 46 -8.65 -3.61 -27.27
C ARG A 46 -8.00 -2.73 -28.35
N LYS A 47 -8.57 -1.56 -28.60
CA LYS A 47 -8.09 -0.63 -29.64
C LYS A 47 -6.84 0.17 -29.24
N LYS A 48 -6.35 0.07 -28.01
CA LYS A 48 -5.29 0.93 -27.44
C LYS A 48 -3.87 0.35 -27.47
N GLY A 49 -3.52 -0.42 -28.50
CA GLY A 49 -2.12 -0.79 -28.77
C GLY A 49 -1.45 -1.69 -27.72
N ARG A 50 -2.07 -2.81 -27.38
CA ARG A 50 -1.50 -3.84 -26.47
C ARG A 50 -0.30 -4.54 -27.11
N SER A 51 0.75 -4.77 -26.33
CA SER A 51 1.98 -5.44 -26.76
C SER A 51 2.32 -6.62 -25.87
N LYS A 52 3.01 -7.64 -26.43
CA LYS A 52 3.61 -8.72 -25.63
C LYS A 52 4.62 -8.19 -24.60
N LYS A 53 5.21 -7.01 -24.84
CA LYS A 53 6.08 -6.31 -23.88
C LYS A 53 5.33 -5.87 -22.60
N ASP A 54 4.02 -5.74 -22.65
CA ASP A 54 3.21 -5.37 -21.48
C ASP A 54 3.24 -6.47 -20.40
N ILE A 55 3.53 -7.73 -20.74
CA ILE A 55 3.80 -8.81 -19.76
C ILE A 55 4.97 -8.40 -18.86
N LEU A 56 6.07 -7.90 -19.44
CA LEU A 56 7.22 -7.43 -18.67
C LEU A 56 6.86 -6.26 -17.76
N VAL A 57 5.98 -5.38 -18.22
CA VAL A 57 5.48 -4.24 -17.44
C VAL A 57 4.68 -4.71 -16.22
N PHE A 58 3.82 -5.74 -16.36
CA PHE A 58 3.11 -6.31 -15.22
C PHE A 58 4.05 -7.01 -14.23
N PHE A 59 5.09 -7.70 -14.73
CA PHE A 59 6.13 -8.23 -13.85
C PHE A 59 6.90 -7.13 -13.12
N LEU A 60 7.21 -6.02 -13.78
CA LEU A 60 7.87 -4.87 -13.16
C LEU A 60 6.98 -4.24 -12.09
N LEU A 61 5.69 -4.03 -12.39
CA LEU A 61 4.70 -3.55 -11.41
C LEU A 61 4.59 -4.49 -10.21
N ALA A 62 4.59 -5.80 -10.45
CA ALA A 62 4.54 -6.79 -9.39
C ALA A 62 5.82 -6.76 -8.56
N LEU A 63 7.00 -6.81 -9.17
CA LEU A 63 8.29 -6.94 -8.49
C LEU A 63 8.71 -5.66 -7.75
N VAL A 64 8.52 -4.49 -8.36
CA VAL A 64 8.99 -3.21 -7.81
C VAL A 64 7.89 -2.49 -7.03
N GLY A 65 6.62 -2.71 -7.40
CA GLY A 65 5.47 -2.07 -6.78
C GLY A 65 4.83 -2.94 -5.70
N VAL A 66 4.20 -4.04 -6.12
CA VAL A 66 3.34 -4.84 -5.24
C VAL A 66 4.16 -5.69 -4.26
N PHE A 67 5.27 -6.30 -4.71
CA PHE A 67 6.09 -7.13 -3.83
C PHE A 67 6.63 -6.33 -2.64
N PRO A 68 7.33 -5.19 -2.79
CA PRO A 68 7.71 -4.37 -1.65
C PRO A 68 6.48 -3.85 -0.90
N GLY A 69 5.47 -3.35 -1.61
CA GLY A 69 4.25 -2.80 -1.03
C GLY A 69 3.46 -3.77 -0.15
N GLN A 70 3.56 -5.06 -0.38
CA GLN A 70 2.85 -6.08 0.40
C GLN A 70 3.79 -6.85 1.32
N VAL A 71 4.91 -7.37 0.82
CA VAL A 71 5.81 -8.24 1.59
C VAL A 71 6.60 -7.46 2.63
N MET A 72 7.22 -6.34 2.24
CA MET A 72 7.97 -5.51 3.19
C MET A 72 7.06 -4.84 4.21
N VAL A 73 5.86 -4.40 3.81
CA VAL A 73 4.86 -3.88 4.75
C VAL A 73 4.44 -4.97 5.73
N THR A 74 4.21 -6.20 5.26
CA THR A 74 3.85 -7.32 6.15
C THR A 74 4.99 -7.64 7.13
N TRP A 75 6.22 -7.80 6.66
CA TRP A 75 7.37 -8.02 7.53
C TRP A 75 7.56 -6.88 8.52
N GLY A 76 7.53 -5.65 8.05
CA GLY A 76 7.69 -4.48 8.89
C GLY A 76 6.59 -4.35 9.95
N THR A 77 5.33 -4.63 9.61
CA THR A 77 4.21 -4.61 10.56
C THR A 77 4.38 -5.68 11.64
N ARG A 78 4.92 -6.87 11.31
CA ARG A 78 5.21 -7.92 12.30
C ARG A 78 6.31 -7.52 13.28
N MET A 79 7.32 -6.77 12.80
CA MET A 79 8.44 -6.27 13.60
C MET A 79 8.12 -4.97 14.35
N SER A 80 7.04 -4.28 13.96
CA SER A 80 6.62 -3.00 14.54
C SER A 80 5.19 -3.11 15.10
N LEU A 81 4.50 -1.97 15.30
CA LEU A 81 3.12 -1.88 15.70
C LEU A 81 2.21 -1.70 14.49
N ALA A 82 0.99 -2.25 14.53
CA ALA A 82 -0.01 -2.02 13.50
C ALA A 82 -0.40 -0.53 13.41
N SER A 83 -0.44 0.15 14.56
CA SER A 83 -0.65 1.61 14.65
C SER A 83 0.47 2.41 13.98
N ASN A 84 1.74 2.01 14.14
CA ASN A 84 2.85 2.65 13.44
C ASN A 84 2.73 2.46 11.93
N ALA A 85 2.39 1.25 11.47
CA ALA A 85 2.17 1.00 10.05
C ALA A 85 1.05 1.88 9.48
N ALA A 86 -0.06 2.05 10.21
CA ALA A 86 -1.14 2.96 9.82
C ALA A 86 -0.68 4.43 9.76
N LEU A 87 0.14 4.89 10.70
CA LEU A 87 0.70 6.24 10.67
C LEU A 87 1.66 6.44 9.48
N LEU A 88 2.53 5.46 9.22
CA LEU A 88 3.50 5.54 8.13
C LEU A 88 2.84 5.60 6.76
N THR A 89 1.64 5.01 6.58
CA THR A 89 0.92 5.11 5.31
C THR A 89 0.52 6.53 4.92
N LEU A 90 0.50 7.47 5.88
CA LEU A 90 0.30 8.90 5.58
C LEU A 90 1.41 9.49 4.69
N THR A 91 2.57 8.82 4.59
CA THR A 91 3.66 9.24 3.70
C THR A 91 3.38 8.88 2.22
N LEU A 92 2.42 7.99 1.95
CA LEU A 92 2.16 7.48 0.60
C LEU A 92 1.83 8.59 -0.42
N PRO A 93 0.97 9.59 -0.15
CA PRO A 93 0.71 10.67 -1.09
C PRO A 93 1.97 11.48 -1.43
N VAL A 94 2.83 11.73 -0.44
CA VAL A 94 4.09 12.46 -0.64
C VAL A 94 5.05 11.64 -1.50
N CYS A 95 5.21 10.35 -1.20
CA CYS A 95 6.02 9.44 -2.01
C CYS A 95 5.48 9.31 -3.45
N THR A 96 4.14 9.27 -3.60
CA THR A 96 3.48 9.24 -4.91
C THR A 96 3.77 10.51 -5.71
N ALA A 97 3.72 11.69 -5.09
CA ALA A 97 4.03 12.95 -5.74
C ALA A 97 5.49 13.04 -6.24
N ILE A 98 6.44 12.51 -5.45
CA ILE A 98 7.86 12.43 -5.83
C ILE A 98 8.03 11.51 -7.04
N LEU A 99 7.43 10.32 -7.02
CA LEU A 99 7.51 9.38 -8.14
C LEU A 99 6.75 9.89 -9.38
N ALA A 100 5.67 10.63 -9.20
CA ALA A 100 4.97 11.31 -10.28
C ALA A 100 5.87 12.36 -10.97
N TYR A 101 6.72 13.05 -10.22
CA TYR A 101 7.74 13.92 -10.83
C TYR A 101 8.64 13.16 -11.81
N PHE A 102 9.17 12.00 -11.41
CA PHE A 102 10.06 11.20 -12.26
C PHE A 102 9.35 10.53 -13.43
N PHE A 103 8.14 9.98 -13.21
CA PHE A 103 7.45 9.17 -14.22
C PHE A 103 6.45 9.95 -15.08
N LEU A 104 5.87 11.01 -14.54
CA LEU A 104 4.86 11.83 -15.20
C LEU A 104 5.37 13.22 -15.59
N GLY A 105 6.62 13.57 -15.25
CA GLY A 105 7.21 14.86 -15.55
C GLY A 105 6.63 16.03 -14.72
N GLU A 106 6.01 15.75 -13.60
CA GLU A 106 5.46 16.77 -12.71
C GLU A 106 6.60 17.58 -12.06
N LYS A 107 6.41 18.89 -11.85
CA LYS A 107 7.45 19.73 -11.25
C LYS A 107 7.54 19.54 -9.74
N MET A 108 8.75 19.30 -9.21
CA MET A 108 9.02 19.33 -7.78
C MET A 108 9.07 20.77 -7.28
N THR A 109 8.12 21.14 -6.45
CA THR A 109 8.04 22.47 -5.83
C THR A 109 8.66 22.45 -4.43
N GLY A 110 8.98 23.65 -3.89
CA GLY A 110 9.47 23.76 -2.52
C GLY A 110 8.52 23.15 -1.49
N VAL A 111 7.20 23.22 -1.74
CA VAL A 111 6.18 22.61 -0.87
C VAL A 111 6.27 21.09 -0.89
N ARG A 112 6.46 20.47 -2.06
CA ARG A 112 6.67 19.01 -2.18
C ARG A 112 7.93 18.56 -1.43
N TRP A 113 9.03 19.31 -1.55
CA TRP A 113 10.26 19.03 -0.81
C TRP A 113 10.07 19.16 0.70
N LEU A 114 9.43 20.24 1.17
CA LEU A 114 9.14 20.42 2.60
C LEU A 114 8.26 19.28 3.14
N SER A 115 7.21 18.91 2.42
CA SER A 115 6.32 17.79 2.78
C SER A 115 7.09 16.47 2.89
N PHE A 116 8.04 16.22 1.97
CA PHE A 116 8.88 15.02 2.02
C PHE A 116 9.80 15.00 3.24
N VAL A 117 10.45 16.11 3.55
CA VAL A 117 11.29 16.21 4.75
C VAL A 117 10.47 16.01 6.02
N MET A 118 9.28 16.62 6.12
CA MET A 118 8.36 16.41 7.23
C MET A 118 7.93 14.94 7.36
N ALA A 119 7.64 14.27 6.24
CA ALA A 119 7.30 12.86 6.23
C ALA A 119 8.45 11.99 6.76
N ILE A 120 9.69 12.20 6.31
CA ILE A 120 10.87 11.45 6.78
C ILE A 120 11.07 11.64 8.29
N ILE A 121 11.03 12.89 8.78
CA ILE A 121 11.19 13.17 10.21
C ILE A 121 10.07 12.46 10.99
N GLY A 122 8.83 12.54 10.52
CA GLY A 122 7.69 11.87 11.14
C GLY A 122 7.85 10.34 11.20
N VAL A 123 8.37 9.71 10.14
CA VAL A 123 8.69 8.27 10.11
C VAL A 123 9.71 7.92 11.20
N VAL A 124 10.77 8.71 11.33
CA VAL A 124 11.81 8.51 12.36
C VAL A 124 11.21 8.63 13.77
N LEU A 125 10.37 9.64 14.02
CA LEU A 125 9.71 9.82 15.31
C LEU A 125 8.73 8.70 15.63
N CYS A 126 7.99 8.18 14.65
CA CYS A 126 7.11 7.01 14.83
C CYS A 126 7.89 5.74 15.19
N SER A 127 9.20 5.71 14.96
CA SER A 127 10.03 4.54 15.24
C SER A 127 10.41 4.36 16.71
N ASN A 128 9.81 5.12 17.64
CA ASN A 128 10.10 5.08 19.07
C ASN A 128 11.61 5.18 19.40
N PHE A 129 12.27 6.15 18.77
CA PHE A 129 13.68 6.44 19.04
C PHE A 129 13.83 6.92 20.48
N ASN A 130 14.34 6.06 21.33
CA ASN A 130 14.64 6.44 22.72
C ASN A 130 16.05 7.08 22.76
N PHE A 131 16.11 8.40 22.65
CA PHE A 131 17.37 9.15 22.68
C PHE A 131 18.15 9.01 23.99
N GLY A 132 17.54 8.43 25.03
CA GLY A 132 18.14 8.29 26.38
C GLY A 132 18.75 6.93 26.70
N SER A 133 18.46 5.89 25.94
CA SER A 133 19.11 4.59 26.01
C SER A 133 19.66 4.26 24.64
N LEU A 134 20.95 3.91 24.55
CA LEU A 134 21.57 3.38 23.33
C LEU A 134 21.00 2.00 22.92
N ASP A 135 19.98 1.55 23.61
CA ASP A 135 19.16 0.41 23.23
C ASP A 135 18.17 0.89 22.15
N PHE A 136 18.73 1.02 20.95
CA PHE A 136 17.91 1.14 19.76
C PHE A 136 16.97 -0.06 19.78
N GLY A 137 15.67 0.15 19.85
CA GLY A 137 14.70 -0.87 19.52
C GLY A 137 14.88 -1.23 18.03
N LEU A 138 16.03 -1.85 17.72
CA LEU A 138 16.48 -2.17 16.35
C LEU A 138 15.37 -2.88 15.58
N GLY A 139 14.57 -3.70 16.26
CA GLY A 139 13.41 -4.35 15.68
C GLY A 139 12.38 -3.36 15.17
N TYR A 140 11.96 -2.40 15.98
CA TYR A 140 10.98 -1.37 15.59
C TYR A 140 11.50 -0.46 14.49
N PHE A 141 12.77 -0.06 14.57
CA PHE A 141 13.38 0.76 13.52
C PHE A 141 13.44 0.03 12.19
N LEU A 142 13.90 -1.22 12.17
CA LEU A 142 13.92 -2.05 10.98
C LEU A 142 12.50 -2.30 10.45
N GLY A 143 11.55 -2.59 11.34
CA GLY A 143 10.15 -2.78 10.98
C GLY A 143 9.57 -1.54 10.29
N ASN A 144 9.75 -0.36 10.87
CA ASN A 144 9.26 0.88 10.29
C ASN A 144 9.98 1.26 8.99
N THR A 145 11.28 0.97 8.87
CA THR A 145 12.04 1.13 7.63
C THR A 145 11.49 0.22 6.52
N LEU A 146 11.21 -1.05 6.82
CA LEU A 146 10.59 -1.97 5.87
C LEU A 146 9.20 -1.49 5.43
N ILE A 147 8.37 -1.00 6.37
CA ILE A 147 7.07 -0.41 6.05
C ILE A 147 7.25 0.77 5.09
N PHE A 148 8.19 1.67 5.37
CA PHE A 148 8.44 2.83 4.52
C PHE A 148 8.91 2.44 3.11
N LEU A 149 9.83 1.48 2.99
CA LEU A 149 10.26 0.94 1.69
C LEU A 149 9.08 0.30 0.93
N GLY A 150 8.20 -0.41 1.64
CA GLY A 150 6.98 -0.95 1.06
C GLY A 150 6.02 0.15 0.56
N ILE A 151 5.92 1.26 1.29
CA ILE A 151 5.13 2.43 0.87
C ILE A 151 5.72 3.05 -0.42
N LEU A 152 7.04 3.12 -0.57
CA LEU A 152 7.67 3.54 -1.83
C LEU A 152 7.29 2.60 -2.98
N GLY A 153 7.26 1.29 -2.76
CA GLY A 153 6.76 0.33 -3.75
C GLY A 153 5.30 0.59 -4.12
N SER A 154 4.44 0.83 -3.14
CA SER A 154 3.03 1.18 -3.36
C SER A 154 2.88 2.50 -4.13
N ALA A 155 3.70 3.50 -3.83
CA ALA A 155 3.74 4.77 -4.53
C ALA A 155 4.17 4.60 -6.00
N PHE A 156 5.14 3.70 -6.26
CA PHE A 156 5.52 3.32 -7.62
C PHE A 156 4.36 2.65 -8.36
N TYR A 157 3.68 1.69 -7.72
CA TYR A 157 2.51 1.03 -8.29
C TYR A 157 1.41 2.02 -8.66
N ASN A 158 1.12 2.99 -7.80
CA ASN A 158 0.11 4.02 -8.04
C ASN A 158 0.50 4.94 -9.20
N SER A 159 1.72 5.46 -9.19
CA SER A 159 2.20 6.42 -10.20
C SER A 159 2.37 5.79 -11.58
N TYR A 160 3.06 4.65 -11.65
CA TYR A 160 3.29 3.96 -12.92
C TYR A 160 2.04 3.22 -13.40
N GLY A 161 1.26 2.67 -12.48
CA GLY A 161 0.00 1.98 -12.77
C GLY A 161 -1.01 2.89 -13.48
N LYS A 162 -1.02 4.19 -13.18
CA LYS A 162 -1.88 5.14 -13.88
C LYS A 162 -1.65 5.14 -15.40
N LYS A 163 -0.40 5.02 -15.87
CA LYS A 163 -0.08 4.88 -17.30
C LYS A 163 -0.65 3.58 -17.91
N ILE A 164 -0.68 2.51 -17.11
CA ILE A 164 -1.22 1.22 -17.58
C ILE A 164 -2.75 1.28 -17.68
N LEU A 165 -3.42 2.00 -16.77
CA LEU A 165 -4.88 2.19 -16.80
C LEU A 165 -5.38 2.96 -18.03
N GLU A 166 -4.52 3.62 -18.79
CA GLU A 166 -4.86 4.19 -20.09
C GLU A 166 -5.15 3.10 -21.15
N ARG A 167 -4.51 1.92 -21.03
CA ARG A 167 -4.57 0.83 -22.01
C ARG A 167 -5.27 -0.44 -21.50
N TYR A 168 -5.34 -0.61 -20.20
CA TYR A 168 -5.94 -1.76 -19.54
C TYR A 168 -7.07 -1.34 -18.60
N SER A 169 -8.04 -2.22 -18.42
CA SER A 169 -9.07 -1.98 -17.42
C SER A 169 -8.49 -2.12 -16.00
N PRO A 170 -9.12 -1.51 -14.98
CA PRO A 170 -8.74 -1.72 -13.58
C PRO A 170 -8.70 -3.19 -13.18
N MET A 171 -9.66 -3.98 -13.66
CA MET A 171 -9.73 -5.41 -13.35
C MET A 171 -8.60 -6.20 -14.00
N GLU A 172 -8.32 -5.93 -15.29
CA GLU A 172 -7.21 -6.56 -16.01
C GLU A 172 -5.86 -6.20 -15.38
N MET A 173 -5.64 -4.93 -15.06
CA MET A 173 -4.41 -4.49 -14.40
C MET A 173 -4.19 -5.23 -13.08
N LEU A 174 -5.22 -5.30 -12.24
CA LEU A 174 -5.15 -5.99 -10.96
C LEU A 174 -4.88 -7.49 -11.14
N PHE A 175 -5.64 -8.13 -12.04
CA PHE A 175 -5.52 -9.57 -12.32
C PHE A 175 -4.13 -9.95 -12.82
N TYR A 176 -3.61 -9.25 -13.85
CA TYR A 176 -2.28 -9.57 -14.39
C TYR A 176 -1.16 -9.27 -13.41
N THR A 177 -1.27 -8.22 -12.62
CA THR A 177 -0.29 -7.92 -11.57
C THR A 177 -0.30 -8.99 -10.48
N TYR A 178 -1.48 -9.44 -10.05
CA TYR A 178 -1.59 -10.51 -9.05
C TYR A 178 -1.15 -11.86 -9.60
N LEU A 179 -1.41 -12.14 -10.88
CA LEU A 179 -0.89 -13.34 -11.54
C LEU A 179 0.65 -13.33 -11.59
N ALA A 180 1.27 -12.17 -11.89
CA ALA A 180 2.71 -12.01 -11.83
C ALA A 180 3.24 -12.21 -10.39
N MET A 181 2.55 -11.67 -9.38
CA MET A 181 2.87 -11.90 -7.96
C MET A 181 2.76 -13.37 -7.57
N PHE A 182 1.72 -14.07 -8.04
CA PHE A 182 1.58 -15.51 -7.83
C PHE A 182 2.81 -16.27 -8.36
N VAL A 183 3.26 -15.97 -9.59
CA VAL A 183 4.45 -16.60 -10.20
C VAL A 183 5.72 -16.27 -9.41
N ILE A 184 5.90 -15.03 -8.95
CA ILE A 184 7.07 -14.60 -8.19
C ILE A 184 7.09 -15.25 -6.79
N MET A 185 5.97 -15.24 -6.09
CA MET A 185 5.91 -15.61 -4.67
C MET A 185 5.76 -17.12 -4.45
N THR A 186 5.13 -17.86 -5.37
CA THR A 186 4.94 -19.32 -5.19
C THR A 186 6.24 -20.05 -4.88
N PRO A 187 7.34 -19.88 -5.64
CA PRO A 187 8.60 -20.55 -5.29
C PRO A 187 9.14 -20.10 -3.92
N LEU A 188 8.99 -18.85 -3.55
CA LEU A 188 9.45 -18.33 -2.25
C LEU A 188 8.68 -18.96 -1.09
N VAL A 189 7.37 -19.06 -1.21
CA VAL A 189 6.50 -19.70 -0.18
C VAL A 189 6.81 -21.18 -0.07
N LEU A 190 6.95 -21.88 -1.19
CA LEU A 190 7.28 -23.31 -1.20
C LEU A 190 8.67 -23.64 -0.64
N LEU A 191 9.63 -22.72 -0.80
CA LEU A 191 10.98 -22.91 -0.28
C LEU A 191 11.11 -22.53 1.20
N GLN A 192 10.41 -21.48 1.66
CA GLN A 192 10.61 -20.90 2.99
C GLN A 192 9.48 -21.19 3.97
N GLU A 193 8.25 -21.37 3.50
CA GLU A 193 7.06 -21.49 4.35
C GLU A 193 6.19 -22.71 3.97
N ARG A 194 6.76 -23.75 3.35
CA ARG A 194 5.99 -24.92 2.89
C ARG A 194 5.18 -25.62 3.99
N GLU A 195 5.63 -25.54 5.25
CA GLU A 195 4.97 -26.16 6.39
C GLU A 195 3.59 -25.56 6.65
N VAL A 196 3.34 -24.33 6.20
CA VAL A 196 2.04 -23.70 6.38
C VAL A 196 0.91 -24.51 5.75
N PHE A 197 1.15 -25.18 4.60
CA PHE A 197 0.14 -25.98 3.92
C PHE A 197 -0.32 -27.20 4.73
N VAL A 198 0.58 -27.78 5.53
CA VAL A 198 0.27 -28.90 6.44
C VAL A 198 -0.49 -28.39 7.66
N ARG A 199 -0.18 -27.17 8.13
CA ARG A 199 -0.76 -26.56 9.32
C ARG A 199 -2.11 -25.86 9.10
N VAL A 200 -2.57 -25.73 7.85
CA VAL A 200 -3.88 -25.09 7.52
C VAL A 200 -5.04 -25.65 8.37
N PRO A 201 -5.17 -26.99 8.62
CA PRO A 201 -6.24 -27.51 9.46
C PRO A 201 -6.18 -27.09 10.93
N GLU A 202 -5.01 -26.66 11.40
CA GLU A 202 -4.75 -26.24 12.79
C GLU A 202 -4.98 -24.74 13.01
N PHE A 203 -5.35 -23.98 11.98
CA PHE A 203 -5.54 -22.55 12.08
C PHE A 203 -6.71 -22.21 13.00
N THR A 204 -6.45 -21.29 13.92
CA THR A 204 -7.48 -20.78 14.84
C THR A 204 -8.56 -20.00 14.09
N PRO A 205 -9.77 -19.85 14.65
CA PRO A 205 -10.81 -18.99 14.09
C PRO A 205 -10.32 -17.56 13.85
N THR A 206 -9.49 -17.03 14.74
CA THR A 206 -8.89 -15.69 14.60
C THR A 206 -8.00 -15.58 13.35
N THR A 207 -7.18 -16.60 13.08
CA THR A 207 -6.34 -16.68 11.88
C THR A 207 -7.18 -16.75 10.61
N TRP A 208 -8.24 -17.55 10.61
CA TRP A 208 -9.17 -17.61 9.48
C TRP A 208 -9.88 -16.29 9.23
N VAL A 209 -10.37 -15.62 10.28
CA VAL A 209 -10.96 -14.27 10.16
C VAL A 209 -9.96 -13.30 9.56
N GLY A 210 -8.72 -13.28 10.06
CA GLY A 210 -7.66 -12.42 9.50
C GLY A 210 -7.40 -12.67 8.01
N LEU A 211 -7.26 -13.94 7.60
CA LEU A 211 -7.02 -14.32 6.20
C LEU A 211 -8.21 -13.97 5.29
N VAL A 212 -9.45 -14.20 5.74
CA VAL A 212 -10.66 -13.84 4.98
C VAL A 212 -10.76 -12.32 4.82
N LEU A 213 -10.52 -11.55 5.88
CA LEU A 213 -10.53 -10.08 5.82
C LEU A 213 -9.43 -9.55 4.87
N LEU A 214 -8.22 -10.15 4.92
CA LEU A 214 -7.14 -9.81 3.98
C LEU A 214 -7.51 -10.18 2.53
N THR A 215 -8.18 -11.30 2.31
CA THR A 215 -8.58 -11.74 0.97
C THR A 215 -9.67 -10.84 0.40
N VAL A 216 -10.82 -10.78 1.08
CA VAL A 216 -12.05 -10.19 0.54
C VAL A 216 -11.99 -8.66 0.61
N PHE A 217 -11.65 -8.11 1.77
CA PHE A 217 -11.71 -6.66 1.97
C PHE A 217 -10.44 -5.94 1.53
N HIS A 218 -9.25 -6.50 1.82
CA HIS A 218 -8.00 -5.83 1.48
C HIS A 218 -7.58 -6.10 0.03
N ASN A 219 -7.40 -7.35 -0.38
CA ASN A 219 -6.84 -7.68 -1.71
C ASN A 219 -7.87 -7.67 -2.84
N TYR A 220 -9.14 -7.93 -2.56
CA TYR A 220 -10.16 -7.95 -3.61
C TYR A 220 -10.93 -6.64 -3.67
N LEU A 221 -11.84 -6.39 -2.73
CA LEU A 221 -12.80 -5.30 -2.83
C LEU A 221 -12.14 -3.91 -2.79
N SER A 222 -11.23 -3.67 -1.86
CA SER A 222 -10.59 -2.37 -1.75
C SER A 222 -9.70 -2.05 -2.96
N MET A 223 -8.98 -3.03 -3.50
CA MET A 223 -8.12 -2.83 -4.67
C MET A 223 -8.94 -2.58 -5.94
N VAL A 224 -10.06 -3.30 -6.11
CA VAL A 224 -11.00 -3.05 -7.20
C VAL A 224 -11.53 -1.63 -7.16
N LEU A 225 -12.00 -1.19 -5.99
CA LEU A 225 -12.54 0.18 -5.81
C LEU A 225 -11.45 1.23 -5.99
N PHE A 226 -10.26 1.00 -5.43
CA PHE A 226 -9.13 1.91 -5.55
C PHE A 226 -8.69 2.10 -7.01
N LEU A 227 -8.51 1.02 -7.78
CA LEU A 227 -8.09 1.14 -9.17
C LEU A 227 -9.17 1.78 -10.06
N LYS A 228 -10.45 1.57 -9.76
CA LYS A 228 -11.54 2.30 -10.42
C LYS A 228 -11.45 3.80 -10.11
N ALA A 229 -11.20 4.18 -8.86
CA ALA A 229 -11.00 5.56 -8.47
C ALA A 229 -9.72 6.15 -9.10
N LEU A 230 -8.59 5.43 -9.07
CA LEU A 230 -7.32 5.85 -9.65
C LEU A 230 -7.42 6.10 -11.16
N LYS A 231 -8.29 5.38 -11.87
CA LYS A 231 -8.56 5.60 -13.28
C LYS A 231 -9.23 6.95 -13.52
N GLN A 232 -10.13 7.38 -12.64
CA GLN A 232 -10.94 8.60 -12.78
C GLN A 232 -10.29 9.83 -12.13
N LEU A 233 -9.57 9.63 -11.04
CA LEU A 233 -8.93 10.68 -10.24
C LEU A 233 -7.45 10.80 -10.57
N ASP A 234 -6.82 11.91 -10.18
CA ASP A 234 -5.37 12.01 -10.17
C ASP A 234 -4.75 11.08 -9.13
N ALA A 235 -3.50 10.65 -9.36
CA ALA A 235 -2.83 9.71 -8.46
C ALA A 235 -2.73 10.28 -7.03
N THR A 236 -2.48 11.56 -6.90
CA THR A 236 -2.43 12.27 -5.63
C THR A 236 -3.80 12.29 -4.95
N GLN A 237 -4.88 12.59 -5.68
CA GLN A 237 -6.25 12.56 -5.15
C GLN A 237 -6.67 11.17 -4.69
N ALA A 238 -6.36 10.12 -5.47
CA ALA A 238 -6.63 8.75 -5.07
C ALA A 238 -5.86 8.37 -3.79
N ALA A 239 -4.62 8.87 -3.64
CA ALA A 239 -3.80 8.65 -2.45
C ALA A 239 -4.36 9.30 -1.19
N LEU A 240 -5.21 10.35 -1.29
CA LEU A 240 -5.86 10.99 -0.12
C LEU A 240 -6.76 10.03 0.66
N SER A 241 -7.32 9.00 0.00
CA SER A 241 -8.10 7.96 0.68
C SER A 241 -7.32 7.24 1.79
N ASN A 242 -5.97 7.31 1.75
CA ASN A 242 -5.11 6.72 2.78
C ASN A 242 -5.22 7.42 4.16
N TYR A 243 -5.71 8.66 4.22
CA TYR A 243 -6.02 9.30 5.52
C TYR A 243 -7.05 8.50 6.32
N LEU A 244 -8.02 7.91 5.62
CA LEU A 244 -9.02 7.05 6.24
C LEU A 244 -8.41 5.77 6.83
N ILE A 245 -7.25 5.31 6.28
CA ILE A 245 -6.53 4.16 6.83
C ILE A 245 -6.06 4.47 8.24
N THR A 246 -5.46 5.63 8.46
CA THR A 246 -4.98 6.04 9.78
C THR A 246 -6.13 6.35 10.72
N LEU A 247 -7.15 7.08 10.24
CA LEU A 247 -8.33 7.45 11.03
C LEU A 247 -9.04 6.22 11.61
N PHE A 248 -9.17 5.14 10.85
CA PHE A 248 -9.82 3.90 11.30
C PHE A 248 -8.81 2.87 11.83
N GLY A 249 -7.59 2.84 11.30
CA GLY A 249 -6.58 1.84 11.67
C GLY A 249 -6.08 1.98 13.09
N LEU A 250 -5.89 3.21 13.57
CA LEU A 250 -5.45 3.45 14.95
C LEU A 250 -6.47 2.96 16.00
N PRO A 251 -7.76 3.32 15.93
CA PRO A 251 -8.76 2.76 16.84
C PRO A 251 -8.89 1.25 16.75
N ILE A 252 -8.82 0.66 15.55
CA ILE A 252 -8.90 -0.79 15.36
C ILE A 252 -7.70 -1.48 16.02
N ALA A 253 -6.48 -0.98 15.84
CA ALA A 253 -5.28 -1.53 16.47
C ALA A 253 -5.35 -1.41 18.01
N ALA A 254 -5.81 -0.28 18.53
CA ALA A 254 -5.99 -0.06 19.95
C ALA A 254 -7.01 -1.04 20.56
N LEU A 255 -8.17 -1.24 19.89
CA LEU A 255 -9.26 -2.08 20.41
C LEU A 255 -8.96 -3.59 20.28
N TRP A 256 -8.36 -4.03 19.16
CA TRP A 256 -8.15 -5.46 18.91
C TRP A 256 -6.80 -5.97 19.40
N LEU A 257 -5.77 -5.13 19.38
CA LEU A 257 -4.41 -5.52 19.75
C LEU A 257 -3.97 -4.93 21.09
N GLY A 258 -4.75 -4.00 21.68
CA GLY A 258 -4.38 -3.30 22.91
C GLY A 258 -3.18 -2.36 22.73
N GLU A 259 -2.87 -1.95 21.49
CA GLU A 259 -1.71 -1.10 21.21
C GLU A 259 -1.92 0.32 21.75
N ARG A 260 -0.85 0.88 22.35
CA ARG A 260 -0.82 2.27 22.83
C ARG A 260 0.26 3.04 22.09
N LEU A 261 -0.12 4.19 21.56
CA LEU A 261 0.82 5.09 20.92
C LEU A 261 1.63 5.85 21.99
N THR A 262 2.94 5.98 21.77
CA THR A 262 3.76 6.89 22.54
C THR A 262 3.49 8.34 22.11
N VAL A 263 3.75 9.30 23.01
CA VAL A 263 3.62 10.73 22.68
C VAL A 263 4.52 11.10 21.48
N VAL A 264 5.71 10.53 21.41
CA VAL A 264 6.66 10.76 20.30
C VAL A 264 6.09 10.25 18.99
N ALA A 265 5.48 9.06 18.98
CA ALA A 265 4.82 8.50 17.79
C ALA A 265 3.63 9.36 17.34
N ILE A 266 2.86 9.92 18.29
CA ILE A 266 1.77 10.85 17.98
C ILE A 266 2.31 12.12 17.31
N ILE A 267 3.38 12.71 17.85
CA ILE A 267 4.04 13.90 17.25
C ILE A 267 4.52 13.56 15.82
N GLY A 268 5.17 12.40 15.64
CA GLY A 268 5.60 11.93 14.33
C GLY A 268 4.43 11.80 13.34
N GLY A 269 3.32 11.21 13.76
CA GLY A 269 2.11 11.08 12.97
C GLY A 269 1.50 12.43 12.59
N VAL A 270 1.45 13.39 13.53
CA VAL A 270 1.00 14.77 13.26
C VAL A 270 1.90 15.47 12.25
N MET A 271 3.22 15.27 12.31
CA MET A 271 4.15 15.82 11.32
C MET A 271 3.92 15.25 9.92
N VAL A 272 3.76 13.92 9.81
CA VAL A 272 3.44 13.27 8.53
C VAL A 272 2.12 13.79 7.98
N LEU A 273 1.09 13.83 8.81
CA LEU A 273 -0.23 14.34 8.41
C LEU A 273 -0.15 15.81 7.96
N GLY A 274 0.55 16.66 8.72
CA GLY A 274 0.75 18.06 8.39
C GLY A 274 1.48 18.26 7.05
N GLY A 275 2.56 17.49 6.81
CA GLY A 275 3.27 17.50 5.53
C GLY A 275 2.38 17.08 4.36
N THR A 276 1.56 16.05 4.56
CA THR A 276 0.67 15.55 3.51
C THR A 276 -0.49 16.53 3.25
N LEU A 277 -1.09 17.11 4.27
CA LEU A 277 -2.11 18.15 4.12
C LEU A 277 -1.55 19.39 3.41
N LEU A 278 -0.33 19.78 3.72
CA LEU A 278 0.34 20.91 3.08
C LEU A 278 0.43 20.74 1.56
N ILE A 279 0.90 19.58 1.09
CA ILE A 279 1.01 19.30 -0.36
C ILE A 279 -0.37 19.25 -1.01
N THR A 280 -1.35 18.63 -0.35
CA THR A 280 -2.71 18.46 -0.86
C THR A 280 -3.42 19.80 -1.07
N LEU A 281 -3.45 20.64 -0.03
CA LEU A 281 -4.10 21.95 -0.09
C LEU A 281 -3.41 22.89 -1.09
N TRP A 282 -2.09 22.75 -1.23
CA TRP A 282 -1.34 23.55 -2.18
C TRP A 282 -1.62 23.15 -3.63
N GLU A 283 -1.71 21.86 -3.92
CA GLU A 283 -2.02 21.33 -5.26
C GLU A 283 -3.46 21.65 -5.67
N GLU A 284 -4.41 21.56 -4.75
CA GLU A 284 -5.81 21.95 -5.00
C GLU A 284 -5.95 23.42 -5.40
N LYS A 285 -5.28 24.32 -4.67
CA LYS A 285 -5.26 25.75 -5.01
C LYS A 285 -4.64 26.03 -6.38
N ARG A 286 -3.59 25.29 -6.75
CA ARG A 286 -2.90 25.46 -8.04
C ARG A 286 -3.79 24.99 -9.20
N THR A 287 -4.48 23.87 -9.04
CA THR A 287 -5.40 23.33 -10.05
C THR A 287 -6.60 24.26 -10.25
N SER A 288 -7.20 24.75 -9.16
CA SER A 288 -8.31 25.70 -9.20
C SER A 288 -7.90 27.04 -9.83
N GLY A 289 -6.70 27.53 -9.53
CA GLY A 289 -6.17 28.78 -10.14
C GLY A 289 -5.88 28.65 -11.64
N SER A 290 -5.44 27.47 -12.09
CA SER A 290 -5.18 27.18 -13.51
C SER A 290 -6.48 27.09 -14.32
N LEU A 291 -7.54 26.53 -13.76
CA LEU A 291 -8.88 26.46 -14.38
C LEU A 291 -9.51 27.86 -14.49
N ALA A 292 -9.35 28.73 -13.49
CA ALA A 292 -9.83 30.09 -13.52
C ALA A 292 -9.08 30.95 -14.55
N ALA A 293 -7.78 30.70 -14.79
CA ALA A 293 -6.96 31.43 -15.76
C ALA A 293 -7.19 30.97 -17.22
N SER A 294 -7.73 29.76 -17.44
CA SER A 294 -8.01 29.23 -18.78
C SER A 294 -9.46 29.46 -19.24
N GLY A 295 -10.34 29.95 -18.35
CA GLY A 295 -11.76 30.24 -18.62
C GLY A 295 -12.09 31.73 -18.80
N GLY A 296 -11.09 32.63 -18.75
CA GLY A 296 -11.21 34.06 -19.07
C GLY A 296 -10.46 34.37 -20.35
#